data_4b2efdbec1882e5d9dbd8e1612b02fb3
#
_entry.id   4b2efdbec1882e5d9dbd8e1612b02fb3
#
_cell.length_a   1.000
_cell.length_b   1.000
_cell.length_c   1.000
_cell.angle_alpha   90.00
_cell.angle_beta   90.00
_cell.angle_gamma   90.00
#
_symmetry.space_group_name_H-M   'P 1'
#
loop_
_entity.id
_entity.type
_entity.pdbx_description
1 polymer ?
#
loop_
_entity_poly.entity_id
_entity_poly.type
_entity_poly.pdbx_seq_one_letter_code
_entity_poly.pdbx_strand_id
1 'polypeptide(L)'
;MQWNRSGRVTAIGDTETLVSDTSYNFTPYAYDGRTVTAYTLIPSGAVVSVSNYAYGGDSTLLIFRDSAEPVESDLSGRAVWLSAAGNKVAALLSSSVVSTDLTTGRQEAACNVPADTKSIAMADESTVYLLGVREIRKENLKVIEADNTLSQTE
;
A
#
# COMPACT_ATOMS: atom_id res chain seq x y z
N MET A 1 11.00 -8.58 -8.01
CA MET A 1 12.13 -8.89 -7.10
C MET A 1 12.91 -7.62 -6.80
N GLN A 2 13.33 -7.47 -5.56
CA GLN A 2 13.97 -6.23 -5.11
C GLN A 2 15.12 -6.56 -4.18
N TRP A 3 16.30 -5.96 -4.43
CA TRP A 3 17.38 -5.92 -3.46
C TRP A 3 17.10 -4.81 -2.46
N ASN A 4 16.96 -5.17 -1.19
CA ASN A 4 16.70 -4.20 -0.13
C ASN A 4 18.01 -3.49 0.26
N ARG A 5 17.89 -2.34 0.94
CA ARG A 5 19.09 -1.63 1.43
C ARG A 5 19.92 -2.46 2.39
N SER A 6 19.29 -3.41 3.08
CA SER A 6 19.98 -4.30 4.02
C SER A 6 20.73 -5.43 3.36
N GLY A 7 20.72 -5.54 2.03
CA GLY A 7 21.34 -6.64 1.30
C GLY A 7 20.46 -7.87 1.21
N ARG A 8 19.20 -7.77 1.56
CA ARG A 8 18.23 -8.87 1.43
C ARG A 8 17.46 -8.72 0.13
N VAL A 9 16.82 -9.80 -0.29
CA VAL A 9 16.03 -9.85 -1.51
C VAL A 9 14.57 -10.09 -1.12
N THR A 10 13.67 -9.29 -1.70
CA THR A 10 12.23 -9.50 -1.57
C THR A 10 11.68 -9.81 -2.95
N ALA A 11 10.98 -10.95 -3.08
CA ALA A 11 10.41 -11.38 -4.34
C ALA A 11 8.91 -11.58 -4.19
N ILE A 12 8.14 -10.91 -5.04
CA ILE A 12 6.67 -10.97 -5.01
C ILE A 12 6.22 -11.98 -6.05
N GLY A 13 5.49 -13.00 -5.59
CA GLY A 13 4.88 -14.00 -6.47
C GLY A 13 3.35 -13.91 -6.44
N ASP A 14 2.72 -14.80 -7.20
CA ASP A 14 1.25 -14.81 -7.30
C ASP A 14 0.58 -15.38 -6.04
N THR A 15 1.26 -16.27 -5.34
CA THR A 15 0.68 -16.95 -4.19
C THR A 15 1.42 -16.68 -2.89
N GLU A 16 2.59 -16.06 -2.97
CA GLU A 16 3.43 -15.81 -1.79
C GLU A 16 4.45 -14.73 -2.07
N THR A 17 4.96 -14.13 -0.99
CA THR A 17 6.14 -13.28 -1.03
C THR A 17 7.28 -14.03 -0.38
N LEU A 18 8.47 -13.93 -0.98
CA LEU A 18 9.69 -14.53 -0.44
C LEU A 18 10.60 -13.41 0.06
N VAL A 19 11.11 -13.53 1.27
CA VAL A 19 12.07 -12.57 1.81
C VAL A 19 13.30 -13.35 2.27
N SER A 20 14.47 -12.90 1.82
CA SER A 20 15.72 -13.59 2.16
C SER A 20 16.38 -12.97 3.40
N ASP A 21 17.26 -13.77 4.03
CA ASP A 21 18.28 -13.22 4.90
C ASP A 21 19.47 -12.74 4.05
N THR A 22 20.54 -12.30 4.67
CA THR A 22 21.73 -11.79 3.95
C THR A 22 22.55 -12.89 3.30
N SER A 23 22.26 -14.16 3.61
CA SER A 23 22.88 -15.33 2.97
C SER A 23 21.99 -15.93 1.89
N TYR A 24 20.91 -15.24 1.52
CA TYR A 24 19.95 -15.65 0.48
C TYR A 24 19.18 -16.91 0.81
N ASN A 25 18.93 -17.14 2.09
CA ASN A 25 17.96 -18.14 2.51
C ASN A 25 16.58 -17.48 2.55
N PHE A 26 15.63 -18.01 1.79
CA PHE A 26 14.32 -17.39 1.60
C PHE A 26 13.29 -17.98 2.56
N THR A 27 12.48 -17.10 3.14
CA THR A 27 11.33 -17.47 3.96
C THR A 27 10.07 -17.03 3.23
N PRO A 28 9.11 -17.94 2.98
CA PRO A 28 7.88 -17.58 2.30
C PRO A 28 6.82 -17.02 3.26
N TYR A 29 6.01 -16.14 2.72
CA TYR A 29 4.75 -15.73 3.33
C TYR A 29 3.64 -16.02 2.32
N ALA A 30 2.79 -17.00 2.63
CA ALA A 30 1.70 -17.39 1.74
C ALA A 30 0.49 -16.48 1.91
N TYR A 31 -0.18 -16.16 0.80
CA TYR A 31 -1.34 -15.27 0.83
C TYR A 31 -2.64 -15.98 1.22
N ASP A 32 -2.59 -17.31 1.36
CA ASP A 32 -3.72 -18.13 1.79
C ASP A 32 -4.96 -17.97 0.89
N GLY A 33 -4.72 -18.05 -0.41
CA GLY A 33 -5.80 -17.97 -1.40
C GLY A 33 -6.24 -16.57 -1.77
N ARG A 34 -5.66 -15.54 -1.15
CA ARG A 34 -5.93 -14.15 -1.54
C ARG A 34 -5.20 -13.82 -2.84
N THR A 35 -5.79 -12.94 -3.62
CA THR A 35 -5.26 -12.52 -4.92
C THR A 35 -4.53 -11.18 -4.80
N VAL A 36 -3.38 -11.06 -5.46
CA VAL A 36 -2.65 -9.79 -5.53
C VAL A 36 -3.44 -8.82 -6.42
N THR A 37 -3.75 -7.64 -5.89
CA THR A 37 -4.44 -6.60 -6.64
C THR A 37 -3.50 -5.48 -7.09
N ALA A 38 -2.42 -5.27 -6.34
CA ALA A 38 -1.41 -4.26 -6.66
C ALA A 38 -0.17 -4.50 -5.81
N TYR A 39 0.95 -3.93 -6.22
CA TYR A 39 2.17 -3.97 -5.40
C TYR A 39 3.03 -2.77 -5.72
N THR A 40 3.96 -2.45 -4.82
CA THR A 40 5.01 -1.47 -5.07
C THR A 40 6.26 -1.87 -4.30
N LEU A 41 7.42 -1.57 -4.86
CA LEU A 41 8.69 -1.83 -4.20
C LEU A 41 9.08 -0.62 -3.35
N ILE A 42 9.69 -0.89 -2.21
CA ILE A 42 10.19 0.14 -1.29
C ILE A 42 11.64 -0.20 -0.94
N PRO A 43 12.42 0.77 -0.42
CA PRO A 43 13.85 0.49 -0.12
C PRO A 43 14.08 -0.65 0.84
N SER A 44 13.15 -0.93 1.76
CA SER A 44 13.29 -2.02 2.73
C SER A 44 12.56 -3.30 2.32
N GLY A 45 11.92 -3.31 1.15
CA GLY A 45 11.20 -4.50 0.71
C GLY A 45 10.10 -4.20 -0.28
N ALA A 46 8.85 -4.47 0.11
CA ALA A 46 7.71 -4.32 -0.79
C ALA A 46 6.41 -4.15 -0.01
N VAL A 47 5.42 -3.55 -0.66
CA VAL A 47 4.05 -3.55 -0.17
C VAL A 47 3.20 -4.30 -1.20
N VAL A 48 2.44 -5.28 -0.75
CA VAL A 48 1.59 -6.10 -1.60
C VAL A 48 0.15 -5.95 -1.12
N SER A 49 -0.74 -5.59 -2.03
CA SER A 49 -2.17 -5.54 -1.74
C SER A 49 -2.79 -6.87 -2.16
N VAL A 50 -3.44 -7.54 -1.23
CA VAL A 50 -4.13 -8.81 -1.50
C VAL A 50 -5.60 -8.68 -1.14
N SER A 51 -6.44 -9.43 -1.84
CA SER A 51 -7.89 -9.36 -1.66
C SER A 51 -8.50 -10.75 -1.73
N ASN A 52 -9.48 -10.99 -0.89
CA ASN A 52 -10.26 -12.21 -0.95
C ASN A 52 -11.65 -11.90 -1.53
N TYR A 53 -11.79 -12.17 -2.82
CA TYR A 53 -13.04 -11.89 -3.54
C TYR A 53 -14.26 -12.60 -2.95
N ALA A 54 -14.05 -13.73 -2.31
CA ALA A 54 -15.17 -14.47 -1.69
C ALA A 54 -15.81 -13.69 -0.55
N TYR A 55 -15.12 -12.70 0.00
CA TYR A 55 -15.58 -11.94 1.16
C TYR A 55 -15.66 -10.43 0.89
N GLY A 56 -16.01 -10.05 -0.33
CA GLY A 56 -16.30 -8.66 -0.64
C GLY A 56 -15.18 -7.89 -1.35
N GLY A 57 -13.99 -8.45 -1.39
CA GLY A 57 -12.93 -7.89 -2.20
C GLY A 57 -12.15 -6.74 -1.61
N ASP A 58 -12.38 -6.37 -0.35
CA ASP A 58 -11.56 -5.35 0.31
C ASP A 58 -10.13 -5.84 0.41
N SER A 59 -9.19 -4.92 0.23
CA SER A 59 -7.77 -5.24 0.21
C SER A 59 -7.15 -5.18 1.59
N THR A 60 -6.15 -6.03 1.80
CA THR A 60 -5.24 -5.94 2.94
C THR A 60 -3.87 -5.62 2.38
N LEU A 61 -3.22 -4.61 2.91
CA LEU A 61 -1.83 -4.30 2.58
C LEU A 61 -0.91 -5.17 3.43
N LEU A 62 0.04 -5.82 2.78
CA LEU A 62 1.09 -6.59 3.43
C LEU A 62 2.38 -5.81 3.24
N ILE A 63 2.90 -5.24 4.33
CA ILE A 63 4.08 -4.37 4.28
C ILE A 63 5.28 -5.19 4.74
N PHE A 64 6.13 -5.59 3.78
CA PHE A 64 7.33 -6.38 4.05
C PHE A 64 8.53 -5.44 4.15
N ARG A 65 9.16 -5.40 5.33
CA ARG A 65 10.33 -4.55 5.57
C ARG A 65 11.43 -5.43 6.17
N ASP A 66 12.24 -6.01 5.29
CA ASP A 66 13.37 -6.88 5.67
C ASP A 66 12.95 -8.09 6.50
N SER A 67 11.71 -8.53 6.38
CA SER A 67 11.17 -9.65 7.14
C SER A 67 10.05 -10.30 6.33
N ALA A 68 9.89 -11.59 6.49
CA ALA A 68 8.77 -12.35 5.92
C ALA A 68 7.50 -12.23 6.79
N GLU A 69 7.57 -11.48 7.89
CA GLU A 69 6.40 -11.19 8.72
C GLU A 69 5.94 -9.76 8.42
N PRO A 70 4.91 -9.58 7.59
CA PRO A 70 4.49 -8.25 7.21
C PRO A 70 3.70 -7.55 8.30
N VAL A 71 3.73 -6.22 8.25
CA VAL A 71 2.73 -5.41 8.94
C VAL A 71 1.49 -5.42 8.04
N GLU A 72 0.33 -5.72 8.62
CA GLU A 72 -0.91 -5.79 7.85
C GLU A 72 -1.78 -4.57 8.09
N SER A 73 -2.42 -4.09 7.04
CA SER A 73 -3.32 -2.95 7.12
C SER A 73 -4.54 -3.23 6.25
N ASP A 74 -5.71 -3.34 6.89
CA ASP A 74 -6.96 -3.58 6.16
C ASP A 74 -7.52 -2.29 5.61
N LEU A 75 -7.86 -2.29 4.34
CA LEU A 75 -8.45 -1.15 3.66
C LEU A 75 -9.95 -1.31 3.56
N SER A 76 -10.67 -0.17 3.45
CA SER A 76 -12.12 -0.17 3.24
C SER A 76 -12.42 -0.10 1.75
N GLY A 77 -11.85 -1.01 0.98
CA GLY A 77 -12.05 -1.09 -0.45
C GLY A 77 -10.92 -1.86 -1.10
N ARG A 78 -11.04 -2.04 -2.41
CA ARG A 78 -10.04 -2.78 -3.17
C ARG A 78 -9.02 -1.81 -3.74
N ALA A 79 -7.75 -2.04 -3.42
CA ALA A 79 -6.65 -1.26 -3.96
C ALA A 79 -6.29 -1.77 -5.35
N VAL A 80 -6.27 -0.87 -6.34
CA VAL A 80 -5.93 -1.21 -7.72
C VAL A 80 -4.57 -0.66 -8.13
N TRP A 81 -3.98 0.20 -7.32
CA TRP A 81 -2.66 0.78 -7.58
C TRP A 81 -2.02 1.22 -6.27
N LEU A 82 -0.71 1.05 -6.16
CA LEU A 82 0.05 1.51 -5.00
C LEU A 82 1.20 2.39 -5.45
N SER A 83 1.53 3.38 -4.65
CA SER A 83 2.71 4.21 -4.86
C SER A 83 3.28 4.60 -3.49
N ALA A 84 4.58 4.59 -3.35
CA ALA A 84 5.23 4.88 -2.07
C ALA A 84 6.17 6.08 -2.16
N ALA A 85 6.28 6.82 -1.07
CA ALA A 85 7.25 7.88 -0.90
C ALA A 85 7.56 8.03 0.59
N GLY A 86 8.83 8.18 0.94
CA GLY A 86 9.23 8.29 2.34
C GLY A 86 8.79 7.07 3.14
N ASN A 87 8.10 7.30 4.23
CA ASN A 87 7.60 6.22 5.10
C ASN A 87 6.10 5.96 4.90
N LYS A 88 5.56 6.27 3.72
CA LYS A 88 4.15 6.13 3.42
C LYS A 88 3.94 5.35 2.12
N VAL A 89 2.83 4.65 2.05
CA VAL A 89 2.33 4.07 0.81
C VAL A 89 0.90 4.57 0.57
N ALA A 90 0.64 5.00 -0.65
CA ALA A 90 -0.70 5.41 -1.04
C ALA A 90 -1.36 4.30 -1.84
N ALA A 91 -2.62 4.05 -1.54
CA ALA A 91 -3.42 3.04 -2.24
C ALA A 91 -4.57 3.74 -2.96
N LEU A 92 -4.71 3.46 -4.25
CA LEU A 92 -5.83 3.95 -5.05
C LEU A 92 -7.01 2.99 -4.91
N LEU A 93 -8.09 3.50 -4.36
CA LEU A 93 -9.36 2.79 -4.24
C LEU A 93 -10.32 3.30 -5.30
N SER A 94 -11.59 2.91 -5.25
CA SER A 94 -12.54 3.29 -6.31
C SER A 94 -12.81 4.80 -6.38
N SER A 95 -12.80 5.49 -5.25
CA SER A 95 -13.14 6.92 -5.20
C SER A 95 -12.23 7.72 -4.29
N SER A 96 -11.15 7.11 -3.81
CA SER A 96 -10.23 7.78 -2.89
C SER A 96 -8.83 7.22 -2.99
N VAL A 97 -7.88 8.00 -2.48
CA VAL A 97 -6.52 7.55 -2.21
C VAL A 97 -6.31 7.63 -0.71
N VAL A 98 -5.75 6.60 -0.13
CA VAL A 98 -5.48 6.52 1.31
C VAL A 98 -4.00 6.25 1.50
N SER A 99 -3.35 7.01 2.38
CA SER A 99 -1.95 6.75 2.73
C SER A 99 -1.85 6.00 4.04
N THR A 100 -0.90 5.09 4.09
CA THR A 100 -0.67 4.20 5.22
C THR A 100 0.79 4.33 5.65
N ASP A 101 1.02 4.38 6.95
CA ASP A 101 2.36 4.42 7.53
C ASP A 101 3.02 3.06 7.39
N LEU A 102 4.23 3.00 6.83
CA LEU A 102 4.93 1.74 6.60
C LEU A 102 5.40 1.07 7.88
N THR A 103 5.57 1.82 8.96
CA THR A 103 6.04 1.26 10.23
C THR A 103 4.90 0.66 11.04
N THR A 104 3.76 1.36 11.11
CA THR A 104 2.66 0.99 11.99
C THR A 104 1.51 0.30 11.26
N GLY A 105 1.38 0.49 9.96
CA GLY A 105 0.23 0.01 9.20
C GLY A 105 -1.02 0.87 9.38
N ARG A 106 -0.89 2.03 10.03
CA ARG A 106 -2.04 2.90 10.26
C ARG A 106 -2.33 3.76 9.05
N GLN A 107 -3.60 3.86 8.69
CA GLN A 107 -4.04 4.78 7.65
C GLN A 107 -4.02 6.18 8.23
N GLU A 108 -3.33 7.10 7.56
CA GLU A 108 -3.06 8.41 8.14
C GLU A 108 -3.65 9.59 7.37
N ALA A 109 -3.81 9.45 6.07
CA ALA A 109 -4.32 10.56 5.27
C ALA A 109 -5.08 10.03 4.06
N ALA A 110 -5.94 10.87 3.49
CA ALA A 110 -6.75 10.48 2.35
C ALA A 110 -7.16 11.69 1.52
N CYS A 111 -7.55 11.44 0.29
CA CYS A 111 -8.23 12.43 -0.53
C CYS A 111 -9.22 11.71 -1.46
N ASN A 112 -10.24 12.45 -1.89
CA ASN A 112 -11.17 11.94 -2.90
C ASN A 112 -10.57 12.09 -4.27
N VAL A 113 -10.90 11.17 -5.18
CA VAL A 113 -10.39 11.20 -6.55
C VAL A 113 -11.52 11.04 -7.55
N PRO A 114 -11.34 11.58 -8.78
CA PRO A 114 -12.30 11.34 -9.85
C PRO A 114 -12.41 9.85 -10.18
N ALA A 115 -13.59 9.43 -10.60
CA ALA A 115 -13.87 8.03 -10.91
C ALA A 115 -13.03 7.47 -12.06
N ASP A 116 -12.52 8.34 -12.94
CA ASP A 116 -11.70 7.91 -14.06
C ASP A 116 -10.20 7.84 -13.75
N THR A 117 -9.81 7.98 -12.49
CA THR A 117 -8.41 7.87 -12.08
C THR A 117 -7.91 6.45 -12.29
N LYS A 118 -6.80 6.32 -13.03
CA LYS A 118 -6.25 5.02 -13.43
C LYS A 118 -5.02 4.62 -12.61
N SER A 119 -4.22 5.60 -12.19
CA SER A 119 -3.03 5.33 -11.40
C SER A 119 -2.66 6.56 -10.59
N ILE A 120 -1.74 6.37 -9.67
CA ILE A 120 -1.28 7.45 -8.81
C ILE A 120 0.23 7.39 -8.68
N ALA A 121 0.83 8.53 -8.34
CA ALA A 121 2.25 8.61 -8.02
C ALA A 121 2.43 9.59 -6.86
N MET A 122 3.02 9.13 -5.77
CA MET A 122 3.32 10.02 -4.65
C MET A 122 4.53 10.88 -4.97
N ALA A 123 4.36 12.20 -4.85
CA ALA A 123 5.48 13.14 -4.98
C ALA A 123 6.28 13.20 -3.67
N ASP A 124 5.57 13.14 -2.54
CA ASP A 124 6.13 13.09 -1.20
C ASP A 124 5.10 12.43 -0.28
N GLU A 125 5.32 12.47 1.04
CA GLU A 125 4.42 11.78 1.98
C GLU A 125 3.03 12.38 2.07
N SER A 126 2.81 13.57 1.56
CA SER A 126 1.53 14.26 1.67
C SER A 126 0.93 14.68 0.34
N THR A 127 1.62 14.46 -0.77
CA THR A 127 1.19 14.93 -2.09
C THR A 127 1.16 13.77 -3.08
N VAL A 128 0.07 13.67 -3.83
CA VAL A 128 -0.10 12.61 -4.82
C VAL A 128 -0.53 13.21 -6.16
N TYR A 129 0.02 12.66 -7.24
CA TYR A 129 -0.47 12.94 -8.59
C TYR A 129 -1.45 11.87 -8.98
N LEU A 130 -2.58 12.30 -9.54
CA LEU A 130 -3.65 11.41 -10.01
C LEU A 130 -3.62 11.42 -11.53
N LEU A 131 -3.46 10.24 -12.13
CA LEU A 131 -3.48 10.09 -13.58
C LEU A 131 -4.84 9.57 -14.01
N GLY A 132 -5.61 10.44 -14.64
CA GLY A 132 -6.90 10.10 -15.21
C GLY A 132 -6.80 9.89 -16.71
N VAL A 133 -7.96 9.69 -17.36
CA VAL A 133 -8.01 9.46 -18.79
C VAL A 133 -7.61 10.72 -19.59
N ARG A 134 -7.94 11.90 -19.07
CA ARG A 134 -7.77 13.16 -19.80
C ARG A 134 -6.84 14.15 -19.13
N GLU A 135 -6.49 13.94 -17.88
CA GLU A 135 -5.70 14.93 -17.15
C GLU A 135 -4.86 14.29 -16.06
N ILE A 136 -3.86 15.03 -15.63
CA ILE A 136 -3.06 14.72 -14.45
C ILE A 136 -3.40 15.79 -13.41
N ARG A 137 -3.77 15.36 -12.20
CA ARG A 137 -4.09 16.26 -11.10
C ARG A 137 -3.11 16.07 -9.96
N LYS A 138 -2.80 17.16 -9.28
CA LYS A 138 -2.00 17.13 -8.07
C LYS A 138 -2.94 17.38 -6.89
N GLU A 139 -2.92 16.46 -5.91
CA GLU A 139 -3.78 16.58 -4.74
C GLU A 139 -2.95 16.43 -3.47
N ASN A 140 -3.37 17.13 -2.43
CA ASN A 140 -2.79 16.99 -1.12
C ASN A 140 -3.63 15.99 -0.32
N LEU A 141 -2.94 15.06 0.33
CA LEU A 141 -3.59 14.12 1.23
C LEU A 141 -3.89 14.83 2.54
N LYS A 142 -5.10 14.63 3.06
CA LYS A 142 -5.53 15.27 4.29
C LYS A 142 -5.49 14.26 5.41
N VAL A 143 -4.93 14.65 6.54
CA VAL A 143 -4.80 13.79 7.70
C VAL A 143 -6.18 13.32 8.17
N ILE A 144 -6.29 12.01 8.42
CA ILE A 144 -7.49 11.41 8.97
C ILE A 144 -7.46 11.63 10.47
N GLU A 145 -8.52 12.25 10.99
CA GLU A 145 -8.60 12.49 12.43
C GLU A 145 -9.21 11.28 13.11
N ALA A 146 -8.35 10.52 13.74
CA ALA A 146 -8.76 9.26 14.35
C ALA A 146 -9.76 9.42 15.47
N ASP A 147 -9.73 10.58 16.14
CA ASP A 147 -10.57 10.80 17.29
C ASP A 147 -11.73 11.69 17.05
N ASN A 148 -12.07 11.80 15.92
CA ASN A 148 -13.04 12.67 15.56
C ASN A 148 -14.34 12.54 16.13
N THR A 149 -14.00 12.27 16.54
CA THR A 149 -14.75 12.19 16.99
C THR A 149 -15.11 13.04 17.67
N LEU A 150 -14.83 13.30 17.90
CA LEU A 150 -14.88 13.94 18.64
C LEU A 150 -14.99 15.05 18.47
N SER A 151 -14.71 15.16 18.23
CA SER A 151 -14.66 16.07 18.22
C SER A 151 -14.90 16.77 17.68
N GLN A 152 -14.78 16.70 17.35
CA GLN A 152 -14.85 17.33 17.03
C GLN A 152 -15.42 18.05 16.82
N THR A 153 -15.29 18.07 16.91
CA THR A 153 -15.63 18.72 16.92
C THR A 153 -15.99 19.36 16.81
N GLU A 154 -16.00 19.62 16.87
CA GLU A 154 -16.24 20.13 16.95
C GLU A 154 -16.62 20.47 16.94
#